data_38249351397c7220d353c2e61bb8dc5c
#
_entry.id   38249351397c7220d353c2e61bb8dc5c
#
_cell.length_a   1.000
_cell.length_b   1.000
_cell.length_c   1.000
_cell.angle_alpha   90.00
_cell.angle_beta   90.00
_cell.angle_gamma   90.00
#
_symmetry.space_group_name_H-M   'P 1'
#
loop_
_entity.id
_entity.type
_entity.pdbx_description
1 polymer ?
#
loop_
_entity_poly.entity_id
_entity_poly.type
_entity_poly.pdbx_seq_one_letter_code
_entity_poly.pdbx_strand_id
1 'polypeptide(L)'
;MEKKGTSVFSNGLIWFGAGVSLAEILTGTYFAPLGFGKAMAAILLGHLIGGLMMFAAGMIGAKERKSAMETVKMSFGERGSLLFAVLNVLQLVGWTAIMIYDGALAADGVLHTGIWVWAIIIGALIVVWIFVGLTNLGKLNTVAMTALFILSLVLFKVIFFGTGSAAPVVDDGSLTFGAAVELAVAMPLSWLPLISDYTREAEKPFAATLASVLVYSLVSIFMYMIGMGAAIFTGEYDIAQIMLKTGFGVVGLLIIVFSTVTTTFLDAYSAGVSSVSISSKIKEKWAAIVVTVIGTVAAIVYPMDNITNFLYLIGSVFAPMIAVQIADYFILKKADAEESAFQWRNLVVWLVGFVLYRVLMHVDTPVGNTLPDMVITVIVCVIVEKIAAAVKEK
;
A
#
# COMPACT_ATOMS: atom_id res chain seq x y z
N MET A 1 13.48 30.85 5.76
CA MET A 1 12.74 30.05 6.74
C MET A 1 13.13 28.62 6.48
N GLU A 2 13.81 27.96 7.41
CA GLU A 2 14.03 26.53 7.33
C GLU A 2 12.66 25.84 7.28
N LYS A 3 12.46 24.96 6.28
CA LYS A 3 11.25 24.17 6.14
C LYS A 3 11.18 23.24 7.35
N LYS A 4 10.28 23.50 8.28
CA LYS A 4 10.11 22.67 9.47
C LYS A 4 9.72 21.26 9.04
N GLY A 5 10.49 20.26 9.47
CA GLY A 5 10.22 18.86 9.14
C GLY A 5 8.90 18.35 9.73
N THR A 6 8.49 17.15 9.35
CA THR A 6 7.28 16.52 9.88
C THR A 6 7.54 15.84 11.23
N SER A 7 6.62 16.05 12.18
CA SER A 7 6.72 15.44 13.52
C SER A 7 6.42 13.94 13.47
N VAL A 8 6.82 13.21 14.53
CA VAL A 8 6.47 11.79 14.72
C VAL A 8 4.96 11.60 14.71
N PHE A 9 4.22 12.50 15.36
CA PHE A 9 2.75 12.46 15.41
C PHE A 9 2.13 12.64 14.02
N SER A 10 2.63 13.62 13.24
CA SER A 10 2.14 13.87 11.88
C SER A 10 2.36 12.66 10.96
N ASN A 11 3.53 12.01 11.06
CA ASN A 11 3.80 10.78 10.32
C ASN A 11 2.84 9.65 10.74
N GLY A 12 2.65 9.42 12.04
CA GLY A 12 1.68 8.45 12.52
C GLY A 12 0.26 8.73 12.04
N LEU A 13 -0.16 10.00 12.01
CA LEU A 13 -1.51 10.39 11.55
C LEU A 13 -1.72 10.13 10.05
N ILE A 14 -0.71 10.40 9.20
CA ILE A 14 -0.78 10.07 7.76
C ILE A 14 -1.02 8.57 7.59
N TRP A 15 -0.23 7.74 8.27
CA TRP A 15 -0.29 6.29 8.14
C TRP A 15 -1.48 5.65 8.87
N PHE A 16 -2.03 6.32 9.88
CA PHE A 16 -3.35 5.98 10.41
C PHE A 16 -4.42 6.12 9.32
N GLY A 17 -4.41 7.23 8.59
CA GLY A 17 -5.34 7.45 7.48
C GLY A 17 -5.16 6.47 6.33
N ALA A 18 -3.93 6.08 6.01
CA ALA A 18 -3.65 5.07 4.99
C ALA A 18 -4.24 3.70 5.38
N GLY A 19 -4.11 3.31 6.67
CA GLY A 19 -4.62 2.02 7.16
C GLY A 19 -6.14 1.98 7.32
N VAL A 20 -6.81 3.10 7.61
CA VAL A 20 -8.28 3.14 7.74
C VAL A 20 -8.91 3.29 6.37
N SER A 21 -9.04 2.20 5.62
CA SER A 21 -9.58 2.23 4.26
C SER A 21 -10.58 1.09 3.97
N LEU A 22 -11.41 1.29 2.96
CA LEU A 22 -12.35 0.26 2.49
C LEU A 22 -11.62 -0.92 1.87
N ALA A 23 -10.52 -0.69 1.15
CA ALA A 23 -9.72 -1.75 0.53
C ALA A 23 -9.14 -2.72 1.56
N GLU A 24 -8.78 -2.23 2.76
CA GLU A 24 -8.34 -3.08 3.88
C GLU A 24 -9.47 -3.97 4.39
N ILE A 25 -10.70 -3.43 4.52
CA ILE A 25 -11.89 -4.21 4.92
C ILE A 25 -12.19 -5.25 3.85
N LEU A 26 -12.23 -4.85 2.58
CA LEU A 26 -12.49 -5.76 1.46
C LEU A 26 -11.46 -6.89 1.42
N THR A 27 -10.17 -6.57 1.51
CA THR A 27 -9.12 -7.60 1.54
C THR A 27 -9.30 -8.55 2.72
N GLY A 28 -9.71 -8.05 3.88
CA GLY A 28 -10.02 -8.85 5.05
C GLY A 28 -11.06 -9.94 4.78
N THR A 29 -12.06 -9.70 3.91
CA THR A 29 -13.08 -10.69 3.60
C THR A 29 -12.51 -11.95 2.94
N TYR A 30 -11.41 -11.82 2.19
CA TYR A 30 -10.77 -12.95 1.49
C TYR A 30 -10.18 -14.00 2.44
N PHE A 31 -9.97 -13.65 3.71
CA PHE A 31 -9.40 -14.56 4.72
C PHE A 31 -10.43 -15.51 5.35
N ALA A 32 -11.71 -15.27 5.10
CA ALA A 32 -12.80 -16.05 5.69
C ALA A 32 -12.67 -17.57 5.50
N PRO A 33 -12.23 -18.11 4.34
CA PRO A 33 -12.10 -19.57 4.15
C PRO A 33 -11.17 -20.27 5.14
N LEU A 34 -10.19 -19.55 5.73
CA LEU A 34 -9.28 -20.14 6.73
C LEU A 34 -9.90 -20.27 8.13
N GLY A 35 -11.08 -19.67 8.38
CA GLY A 35 -11.63 -19.50 9.71
C GLY A 35 -10.83 -18.50 10.55
N PHE A 36 -11.47 -17.98 11.59
CA PHE A 36 -10.97 -16.82 12.35
C PHE A 36 -9.54 -16.97 12.90
N GLY A 37 -9.23 -18.11 13.51
CA GLY A 37 -7.93 -18.30 14.19
C GLY A 37 -6.74 -18.36 13.24
N LYS A 38 -6.84 -19.18 12.19
CA LYS A 38 -5.77 -19.31 11.17
C LYS A 38 -5.65 -18.01 10.36
N ALA A 39 -6.77 -17.41 9.99
CA ALA A 39 -6.80 -16.13 9.28
C ALA A 39 -6.11 -15.02 10.07
N MET A 40 -6.43 -14.89 11.37
CA MET A 40 -5.78 -13.90 12.23
C MET A 40 -4.27 -14.13 12.35
N ALA A 41 -3.83 -15.40 12.46
CA ALA A 41 -2.40 -15.73 12.49
C ALA A 41 -1.70 -15.33 11.18
N ALA A 42 -2.33 -15.58 10.02
CA ALA A 42 -1.81 -15.17 8.72
C ALA A 42 -1.74 -13.64 8.59
N ILE A 43 -2.78 -12.92 9.02
CA ILE A 43 -2.83 -11.45 9.00
C ILE A 43 -1.69 -10.87 9.87
N LEU A 44 -1.52 -11.36 11.10
CA LEU A 44 -0.47 -10.89 12.01
C LEU A 44 0.93 -11.16 11.44
N LEU A 45 1.16 -12.36 10.92
CA LEU A 45 2.45 -12.73 10.33
C LEU A 45 2.76 -11.90 9.08
N GLY A 46 1.78 -11.73 8.19
CA GLY A 46 1.95 -10.95 6.96
C GLY A 46 2.24 -9.48 7.25
N HIS A 47 1.53 -8.86 8.19
CA HIS A 47 1.78 -7.47 8.59
C HIS A 47 3.13 -7.31 9.32
N LEU A 48 3.58 -8.31 10.08
CA LEU A 48 4.92 -8.30 10.66
C LEU A 48 5.99 -8.30 9.56
N ILE A 49 5.88 -9.21 8.59
CA ILE A 49 6.81 -9.33 7.46
C ILE A 49 6.80 -8.03 6.63
N GLY A 50 5.63 -7.61 6.16
CA GLY A 50 5.49 -6.40 5.34
C GLY A 50 5.88 -5.13 6.09
N GLY A 51 5.55 -5.04 7.39
CA GLY A 51 5.93 -3.93 8.25
C GLY A 51 7.45 -3.78 8.43
N LEU A 52 8.18 -4.89 8.59
CA LEU A 52 9.65 -4.87 8.66
C LEU A 52 10.27 -4.35 7.35
N MET A 53 9.74 -4.79 6.21
CA MET A 53 10.17 -4.32 4.89
C MET A 53 9.86 -2.83 4.70
N MET A 54 8.65 -2.41 5.07
CA MET A 54 8.20 -1.02 5.01
C MET A 54 9.07 -0.12 5.92
N PHE A 55 9.45 -0.61 7.10
CA PHE A 55 10.37 0.10 7.99
C PHE A 55 11.74 0.29 7.34
N ALA A 56 12.31 -0.75 6.72
CA ALA A 56 13.59 -0.66 6.04
C ALA A 56 13.57 0.36 4.89
N ALA A 57 12.55 0.29 4.01
CA ALA A 57 12.38 1.25 2.91
C ALA A 57 12.23 2.68 3.43
N GLY A 58 11.35 2.90 4.40
CA GLY A 58 11.12 4.23 4.99
C GLY A 58 12.35 4.81 5.70
N MET A 59 13.19 3.95 6.30
CA MET A 59 14.44 4.37 6.94
C MET A 59 15.48 4.87 5.94
N ILE A 60 15.55 4.27 4.75
CA ILE A 60 16.43 4.76 3.67
C ILE A 60 16.03 6.21 3.33
N GLY A 61 14.76 6.43 2.96
CA GLY A 61 14.29 7.77 2.60
C GLY A 61 14.41 8.80 3.73
N ALA A 62 14.12 8.41 4.97
CA ALA A 62 14.22 9.29 6.13
C ALA A 62 15.66 9.72 6.44
N LYS A 63 16.64 8.84 6.27
CA LYS A 63 18.07 9.13 6.51
C LYS A 63 18.67 9.94 5.37
N GLU A 64 18.37 9.56 4.14
CA GLU A 64 18.92 10.19 2.95
C GLU A 64 18.19 11.48 2.53
N ARG A 65 17.05 11.76 3.16
CA ARG A 65 16.17 12.89 2.79
C ARG A 65 15.69 12.85 1.34
N LYS A 66 15.52 11.64 0.81
CA LYS A 66 15.16 11.35 -0.57
C LYS A 66 13.76 10.75 -0.66
N SER A 67 13.06 11.05 -1.76
CA SER A 67 11.79 10.38 -2.10
C SER A 67 12.03 8.91 -2.43
N ALA A 68 10.96 8.13 -2.52
CA ALA A 68 11.07 6.70 -2.79
C ALA A 68 11.81 6.43 -4.10
N MET A 69 11.46 7.11 -5.18
CA MET A 69 12.14 6.89 -6.47
C MET A 69 13.54 7.52 -6.53
N GLU A 70 13.86 8.51 -5.71
CA GLU A 70 15.24 8.99 -5.54
C GLU A 70 16.09 7.96 -4.79
N THR A 71 15.55 7.25 -3.79
CA THR A 71 16.29 6.16 -3.15
C THR A 71 16.53 4.98 -4.10
N VAL A 72 15.62 4.73 -5.06
CA VAL A 72 15.82 3.72 -6.11
C VAL A 72 17.00 4.08 -7.03
N LYS A 73 17.22 5.37 -7.34
CA LYS A 73 18.38 5.82 -8.10
C LYS A 73 19.70 5.43 -7.44
N MET A 74 19.77 5.46 -6.10
CA MET A 74 20.97 5.09 -5.36
C MET A 74 21.43 3.65 -5.66
N SER A 75 20.51 2.73 -5.92
CA SER A 75 20.83 1.32 -6.20
C SER A 75 20.83 0.96 -7.69
N PHE A 76 20.03 1.64 -8.51
CA PHE A 76 19.84 1.25 -9.91
C PHE A 76 20.42 2.23 -10.93
N GLY A 77 20.90 3.41 -10.48
CA GLY A 77 21.40 4.50 -11.31
C GLY A 77 20.29 5.36 -11.91
N GLU A 78 20.68 6.49 -12.49
CA GLU A 78 19.72 7.51 -12.96
C GLU A 78 18.71 6.97 -13.98
N ARG A 79 19.18 6.22 -14.99
CA ARG A 79 18.31 5.66 -16.04
C ARG A 79 17.70 4.32 -15.65
N GLY A 80 18.44 3.50 -14.89
CA GLY A 80 17.92 2.22 -14.41
C GLY A 80 16.71 2.36 -13.52
N SER A 81 16.66 3.42 -12.71
CA SER A 81 15.52 3.72 -11.83
C SER A 81 14.25 4.15 -12.57
N LEU A 82 14.35 4.61 -13.83
CA LEU A 82 13.18 5.05 -14.61
C LEU A 82 12.17 3.91 -14.81
N LEU A 83 12.64 2.67 -14.96
CA LEU A 83 11.77 1.50 -15.02
C LEU A 83 10.83 1.45 -13.80
N PHE A 84 11.40 1.56 -12.60
CA PHE A 84 10.65 1.48 -11.36
C PHE A 84 9.76 2.70 -11.13
N ALA A 85 10.22 3.88 -11.52
CA ALA A 85 9.40 5.09 -11.42
C ALA A 85 8.15 5.00 -12.31
N VAL A 86 8.28 4.49 -13.54
CA VAL A 86 7.13 4.25 -14.42
C VAL A 86 6.20 3.18 -13.85
N LEU A 87 6.74 2.04 -13.38
CA LEU A 87 5.94 0.97 -12.78
C LEU A 87 5.24 1.45 -11.50
N ASN A 88 5.88 2.33 -10.72
CA ASN A 88 5.25 2.91 -9.54
C ASN A 88 4.10 3.86 -9.90
N VAL A 89 4.26 4.71 -10.90
CA VAL A 89 3.15 5.55 -11.39
C VAL A 89 1.99 4.68 -11.88
N LEU A 90 2.27 3.60 -12.61
CA LEU A 90 1.25 2.67 -13.10
C LEU A 90 0.50 1.97 -11.96
N GLN A 91 1.21 1.49 -10.91
CA GLN A 91 0.53 0.92 -9.75
C GLN A 91 -0.36 1.94 -9.04
N LEU A 92 0.10 3.20 -8.95
CA LEU A 92 -0.66 4.25 -8.28
C LEU A 92 -1.90 4.70 -9.07
N VAL A 93 -1.85 4.62 -10.41
CA VAL A 93 -3.07 4.72 -11.24
C VAL A 93 -4.03 3.57 -10.92
N GLY A 94 -3.52 2.35 -10.79
CA GLY A 94 -4.33 1.18 -10.42
C GLY A 94 -4.98 1.35 -9.04
N TRP A 95 -4.20 1.71 -8.00
CA TRP A 95 -4.73 1.98 -6.66
C TRP A 95 -5.75 3.12 -6.67
N THR A 96 -5.48 4.22 -7.37
CA THR A 96 -6.43 5.32 -7.51
C THR A 96 -7.75 4.84 -8.10
N ALA A 97 -7.72 3.99 -9.14
CA ALA A 97 -8.91 3.43 -9.76
C ALA A 97 -9.67 2.49 -8.80
N ILE A 98 -8.97 1.57 -8.13
CA ILE A 98 -9.55 0.62 -7.17
C ILE A 98 -10.24 1.37 -6.02
N MET A 99 -9.54 2.32 -5.41
CA MET A 99 -10.08 3.08 -4.28
C MET A 99 -11.30 3.91 -4.65
N ILE A 100 -11.27 4.56 -5.85
CA ILE A 100 -12.43 5.31 -6.35
C ILE A 100 -13.61 4.35 -6.62
N TYR A 101 -13.35 3.18 -7.21
CA TYR A 101 -14.38 2.17 -7.49
C TYR A 101 -15.02 1.66 -6.20
N ASP A 102 -14.22 1.25 -5.19
CA ASP A 102 -14.72 0.74 -3.92
C ASP A 102 -15.55 1.80 -3.17
N GLY A 103 -15.05 3.04 -3.14
CA GLY A 103 -15.78 4.15 -2.54
C GLY A 103 -17.09 4.47 -3.28
N ALA A 104 -17.08 4.41 -4.60
CA ALA A 104 -18.27 4.63 -5.44
C ALA A 104 -19.29 3.50 -5.28
N LEU A 105 -18.84 2.24 -5.23
CA LEU A 105 -19.68 1.07 -4.99
C LEU A 105 -20.36 1.15 -3.62
N ALA A 106 -19.59 1.45 -2.56
CA ALA A 106 -20.12 1.61 -1.21
C ALA A 106 -21.13 2.78 -1.13
N ALA A 107 -20.87 3.87 -1.84
CA ALA A 107 -21.74 5.03 -1.88
C ALA A 107 -23.03 4.75 -2.65
N ASP A 108 -22.96 4.06 -3.76
CA ASP A 108 -24.12 3.68 -4.56
C ASP A 108 -25.00 2.66 -3.83
N GLY A 109 -24.43 1.78 -3.03
CA GLY A 109 -25.18 0.88 -2.15
C GLY A 109 -26.12 1.58 -1.18
N VAL A 110 -25.87 2.86 -0.86
CA VAL A 110 -26.72 3.68 0.03
C VAL A 110 -27.78 4.47 -0.76
N LEU A 111 -27.41 5.10 -1.88
CA LEU A 111 -28.27 6.07 -2.58
C LEU A 111 -28.77 5.60 -3.96
N HIS A 112 -28.23 4.52 -4.51
CA HIS A 112 -28.66 3.91 -5.78
C HIS A 112 -28.75 4.89 -6.96
N THR A 113 -27.74 5.78 -7.10
CA THR A 113 -27.68 6.81 -8.14
C THR A 113 -26.84 6.41 -9.36
N GLY A 114 -26.10 5.32 -9.24
CA GLY A 114 -25.16 4.79 -10.20
C GLY A 114 -23.69 5.00 -9.79
N ILE A 115 -22.90 3.93 -9.85
CA ILE A 115 -21.48 3.92 -9.45
C ILE A 115 -20.69 5.03 -10.15
N TRP A 116 -20.95 5.27 -11.45
CA TRP A 116 -20.25 6.29 -12.24
C TRP A 116 -20.44 7.71 -11.69
N VAL A 117 -21.59 8.03 -11.09
CA VAL A 117 -21.84 9.34 -10.46
C VAL A 117 -20.92 9.53 -9.29
N TRP A 118 -20.81 8.52 -8.43
CA TRP A 118 -19.95 8.56 -7.23
C TRP A 118 -18.47 8.55 -7.61
N ALA A 119 -18.08 7.79 -8.64
CA ALA A 119 -16.72 7.81 -9.14
C ALA A 119 -16.28 9.22 -9.59
N ILE A 120 -17.16 9.95 -10.30
CA ILE A 120 -16.91 11.35 -10.68
C ILE A 120 -16.83 12.25 -9.45
N ILE A 121 -17.74 12.11 -8.49
CA ILE A 121 -17.75 12.93 -7.28
C ILE A 121 -16.46 12.71 -6.46
N ILE A 122 -16.08 11.46 -6.23
CA ILE A 122 -14.86 11.11 -5.47
C ILE A 122 -13.63 11.61 -6.22
N GLY A 123 -13.52 11.37 -7.52
CA GLY A 123 -12.41 11.85 -8.34
C GLY A 123 -12.29 13.38 -8.34
N ALA A 124 -13.40 14.10 -8.45
CA ALA A 124 -13.42 15.56 -8.35
C ALA A 124 -12.96 16.05 -6.96
N LEU A 125 -13.39 15.39 -5.87
CA LEU A 125 -12.95 15.71 -4.53
C LEU A 125 -11.45 15.45 -4.34
N ILE A 126 -10.89 14.36 -4.88
CA ILE A 126 -9.45 14.10 -4.85
C ILE A 126 -8.69 15.23 -5.56
N VAL A 127 -9.17 15.69 -6.72
CA VAL A 127 -8.58 16.84 -7.43
C VAL A 127 -8.61 18.08 -6.56
N VAL A 128 -9.72 18.37 -5.88
CA VAL A 128 -9.79 19.48 -4.91
C VAL A 128 -8.75 19.32 -3.80
N TRP A 129 -8.61 18.11 -3.24
CA TRP A 129 -7.59 17.81 -2.22
C TRP A 129 -6.16 18.06 -2.72
N ILE A 130 -5.84 17.70 -3.98
CA ILE A 130 -4.55 17.99 -4.62
C ILE A 130 -4.31 19.52 -4.71
N PHE A 131 -5.36 20.31 -4.97
CA PHE A 131 -5.24 21.76 -5.02
C PHE A 131 -4.99 22.38 -3.65
N VAL A 132 -5.62 21.87 -2.59
CA VAL A 132 -5.46 22.35 -1.20
C VAL A 132 -4.10 21.94 -0.65
N GLY A 133 -3.60 20.75 -1.01
CA GLY A 133 -2.28 20.24 -0.63
C GLY A 133 -2.19 19.67 0.80
N LEU A 134 -1.18 18.84 1.04
CA LEU A 134 -0.98 18.08 2.29
C LEU A 134 -0.99 18.95 3.57
N THR A 135 -0.40 20.14 3.50
CA THR A 135 -0.19 20.99 4.70
C THR A 135 -1.46 21.69 5.18
N ASN A 136 -2.42 21.94 4.28
CA ASN A 136 -3.63 22.71 4.60
C ASN A 136 -4.82 21.83 4.98
N LEU A 137 -4.76 20.53 4.68
CA LEU A 137 -5.84 19.55 4.94
C LEU A 137 -5.79 18.93 6.33
N GLY A 138 -4.77 19.20 7.15
CA GLY A 138 -4.50 18.49 8.39
C GLY A 138 -5.71 18.35 9.33
N LYS A 139 -6.49 19.40 9.54
CA LYS A 139 -7.69 19.35 10.40
C LYS A 139 -8.82 18.58 9.76
N LEU A 140 -9.07 18.77 8.46
CA LEU A 140 -10.15 18.08 7.73
C LEU A 140 -9.86 16.59 7.61
N ASN A 141 -8.61 16.21 7.29
CA ASN A 141 -8.18 14.83 7.28
C ASN A 141 -8.34 14.19 8.67
N THR A 142 -7.90 14.88 9.75
CA THR A 142 -8.05 14.35 11.10
C THR A 142 -9.52 14.07 11.43
N VAL A 143 -10.44 14.97 11.08
CA VAL A 143 -11.87 14.79 11.31
C VAL A 143 -12.41 13.60 10.51
N ALA A 144 -12.11 13.52 9.21
CA ALA A 144 -12.57 12.43 8.34
C ALA A 144 -12.05 11.06 8.80
N MET A 145 -10.75 10.96 9.11
CA MET A 145 -10.12 9.73 9.60
C MET A 145 -10.67 9.31 10.97
N THR A 146 -10.87 10.27 11.89
CA THR A 146 -11.47 9.98 13.19
C THR A 146 -12.91 9.50 13.04
N ALA A 147 -13.69 10.12 12.17
CA ALA A 147 -15.06 9.71 11.90
C ALA A 147 -15.11 8.29 11.29
N LEU A 148 -14.24 7.96 10.33
CA LEU A 148 -14.17 6.61 9.78
C LEU A 148 -13.71 5.59 10.83
N PHE A 149 -12.76 5.93 11.68
CA PHE A 149 -12.35 5.05 12.76
C PHE A 149 -13.50 4.76 13.74
N ILE A 150 -14.27 5.79 14.12
CA ILE A 150 -15.48 5.59 14.94
C ILE A 150 -16.49 4.69 14.22
N LEU A 151 -16.71 4.90 12.92
CA LEU A 151 -17.56 4.04 12.11
C LEU A 151 -17.07 2.60 12.10
N SER A 152 -15.76 2.39 11.99
CA SER A 152 -15.13 1.07 12.05
C SER A 152 -15.30 0.39 13.42
N LEU A 153 -15.27 1.16 14.53
CA LEU A 153 -15.60 0.63 15.87
C LEU A 153 -17.07 0.21 15.99
N VAL A 154 -17.97 0.94 15.35
CA VAL A 154 -19.39 0.55 15.29
C VAL A 154 -19.57 -0.72 14.46
N LEU A 155 -18.90 -0.82 13.30
CA LEU A 155 -18.87 -2.05 12.51
C LEU A 155 -18.35 -3.22 13.33
N PHE A 156 -17.23 -3.05 14.00
CA PHE A 156 -16.66 -4.06 14.88
C PHE A 156 -17.68 -4.54 15.92
N LYS A 157 -18.36 -3.60 16.60
CA LYS A 157 -19.40 -3.93 17.57
C LYS A 157 -20.56 -4.72 16.93
N VAL A 158 -21.05 -4.27 15.78
CA VAL A 158 -22.19 -4.93 15.10
C VAL A 158 -21.82 -6.34 14.63
N ILE A 159 -20.61 -6.51 14.08
CA ILE A 159 -20.15 -7.79 13.52
C ILE A 159 -19.82 -8.80 14.64
N PHE A 160 -19.10 -8.39 15.68
CA PHE A 160 -18.60 -9.31 16.70
C PHE A 160 -19.51 -9.50 17.90
N PHE A 161 -20.41 -8.55 18.18
CA PHE A 161 -21.31 -8.59 19.31
C PHE A 161 -22.81 -8.52 18.92
N GLY A 162 -23.10 -8.54 17.60
CA GLY A 162 -24.47 -8.62 17.11
C GLY A 162 -25.07 -10.01 17.29
N THR A 163 -26.38 -10.10 17.16
CA THR A 163 -27.14 -11.36 17.31
C THR A 163 -27.15 -12.24 16.05
N GLY A 164 -26.22 -12.02 15.11
CA GLY A 164 -26.09 -12.82 13.89
C GLY A 164 -25.66 -14.25 14.23
N SER A 165 -26.31 -15.26 13.63
CA SER A 165 -25.79 -16.62 13.67
C SER A 165 -24.59 -16.71 12.73
N ALA A 166 -23.44 -17.03 13.31
CA ALA A 166 -22.26 -17.38 12.50
C ALA A 166 -22.61 -18.51 11.51
N ALA A 167 -22.44 -18.28 10.24
CA ALA A 167 -22.46 -19.37 9.28
C ALA A 167 -21.28 -20.29 9.59
N PRO A 168 -21.42 -21.62 9.52
CA PRO A 168 -20.28 -22.50 9.67
C PRO A 168 -19.27 -22.19 8.54
N VAL A 169 -18.11 -21.70 8.91
CA VAL A 169 -16.99 -21.52 7.96
C VAL A 169 -16.51 -22.92 7.60
N VAL A 170 -16.73 -23.31 6.39
CA VAL A 170 -16.16 -24.53 5.82
C VAL A 170 -14.82 -24.13 5.22
N ASP A 171 -13.73 -24.63 5.81
CA ASP A 171 -12.41 -24.58 5.16
C ASP A 171 -12.51 -25.49 3.92
N ASP A 172 -12.76 -24.87 2.78
CA ASP A 172 -12.94 -25.55 1.50
C ASP A 172 -11.61 -25.72 0.74
N GLY A 173 -10.51 -25.33 1.37
CA GLY A 173 -9.16 -25.38 0.78
C GLY A 173 -8.93 -24.36 -0.34
N SER A 174 -9.84 -23.42 -0.55
CA SER A 174 -9.70 -22.38 -1.59
C SER A 174 -8.59 -21.38 -1.30
N LEU A 175 -8.21 -21.21 -0.03
CA LEU A 175 -7.12 -20.35 0.41
C LEU A 175 -6.16 -21.12 1.30
N THR A 176 -4.89 -21.27 0.89
CA THR A 176 -3.86 -21.83 1.76
C THR A 176 -3.36 -20.82 2.78
N PHE A 177 -2.76 -21.28 3.88
CA PHE A 177 -2.19 -20.39 4.90
C PHE A 177 -1.10 -19.49 4.31
N GLY A 178 -0.25 -20.04 3.43
CA GLY A 178 0.81 -19.28 2.76
C GLY A 178 0.26 -18.19 1.83
N ALA A 179 -0.78 -18.50 1.05
CA ALA A 179 -1.46 -17.52 0.22
C ALA A 179 -2.12 -16.39 1.05
N ALA A 180 -2.68 -16.73 2.21
CA ALA A 180 -3.21 -15.76 3.14
C ALA A 180 -2.11 -14.86 3.73
N VAL A 181 -0.97 -15.43 4.13
CA VAL A 181 0.19 -14.63 4.57
C VAL A 181 0.63 -13.68 3.45
N GLU A 182 0.70 -14.15 2.21
CA GLU A 182 1.06 -13.32 1.07
C GLU A 182 0.10 -12.15 0.85
N LEU A 183 -1.21 -12.39 0.90
CA LEU A 183 -2.22 -11.33 0.82
C LEU A 183 -2.07 -10.30 1.94
N ALA A 184 -1.72 -10.75 3.14
CA ALA A 184 -1.48 -9.85 4.28
C ALA A 184 -0.16 -9.08 4.16
N VAL A 185 0.88 -9.65 3.52
CA VAL A 185 2.14 -8.95 3.20
C VAL A 185 1.91 -7.91 2.10
N ALA A 186 1.09 -8.22 1.12
CA ALA A 186 0.94 -7.44 -0.10
C ALA A 186 0.45 -6.01 0.12
N MET A 187 -0.39 -5.78 1.15
CA MET A 187 -0.85 -4.42 1.47
C MET A 187 0.25 -3.51 2.00
N PRO A 188 0.98 -3.81 3.09
CA PRO A 188 2.12 -2.99 3.47
C PRO A 188 3.22 -2.97 2.39
N LEU A 189 3.35 -4.01 1.57
CA LEU A 189 4.29 -4.06 0.45
C LEU A 189 3.96 -3.03 -0.63
N SER A 190 2.69 -2.78 -0.91
CA SER A 190 2.28 -1.77 -1.89
C SER A 190 2.72 -0.34 -1.51
N TRP A 191 2.99 -0.10 -0.22
CA TRP A 191 3.48 1.16 0.31
C TRP A 191 5.02 1.29 0.30
N LEU A 192 5.77 0.20 0.01
CA LEU A 192 7.23 0.25 0.00
C LEU A 192 7.79 1.29 -0.97
N PRO A 193 7.29 1.38 -2.22
CA PRO A 193 7.78 2.38 -3.17
C PRO A 193 7.22 3.79 -2.96
N LEU A 194 6.56 4.06 -1.81
CA LEU A 194 5.96 5.35 -1.47
C LEU A 194 6.38 5.88 -0.10
N ILE A 195 6.67 5.01 0.88
CA ILE A 195 6.86 5.45 2.27
C ILE A 195 7.92 6.54 2.41
N SER A 196 8.98 6.48 1.60
CA SER A 196 10.06 7.47 1.61
C SER A 196 9.60 8.86 1.18
N ASP A 197 8.52 8.99 0.38
CA ASP A 197 7.95 10.29 -0.01
C ASP A 197 7.46 11.08 1.20
N TYR A 198 7.08 10.40 2.26
CA TYR A 198 6.58 10.96 3.52
C TYR A 198 7.67 11.05 4.59
N THR A 199 8.49 9.99 4.74
CA THR A 199 9.49 9.92 5.80
C THR A 199 10.72 10.79 5.52
N ARG A 200 10.99 11.18 4.27
CA ARG A 200 12.11 12.08 3.91
C ARG A 200 12.06 13.43 4.63
N GLU A 201 10.87 13.90 4.97
CA GLU A 201 10.67 15.17 5.65
C GLU A 201 10.66 15.04 7.20
N ALA A 202 10.87 13.83 7.74
CA ALA A 202 10.75 13.59 9.18
C ALA A 202 11.86 14.29 10.00
N GLU A 203 11.48 15.00 11.06
CA GLU A 203 12.43 15.61 12.01
C GLU A 203 13.27 14.55 12.75
N LYS A 204 12.64 13.41 13.07
CA LYS A 204 13.25 12.26 13.77
C LYS A 204 13.12 11.00 12.93
N PRO A 205 14.08 10.69 12.02
CA PRO A 205 13.99 9.61 11.06
C PRO A 205 13.51 8.27 11.63
N PHE A 206 14.18 7.76 12.65
CA PHE A 206 13.85 6.46 13.25
C PHE A 206 12.46 6.46 13.90
N ALA A 207 12.18 7.44 14.76
CA ALA A 207 10.92 7.48 15.50
C ALA A 207 9.71 7.73 14.60
N ALA A 208 9.86 8.57 13.57
CA ALA A 208 8.79 8.85 12.62
C ALA A 208 8.51 7.65 11.71
N THR A 209 9.55 6.98 11.19
CA THR A 209 9.38 5.77 10.38
C THR A 209 8.76 4.64 11.21
N LEU A 210 9.23 4.43 12.44
CA LEU A 210 8.67 3.42 13.33
C LEU A 210 7.19 3.71 13.65
N ALA A 211 6.85 4.96 13.96
CA ALA A 211 5.47 5.36 14.20
C ALA A 211 4.59 5.15 12.96
N SER A 212 5.08 5.50 11.76
CA SER A 212 4.39 5.27 10.50
C SER A 212 4.01 3.79 10.32
N VAL A 213 5.00 2.92 10.46
CA VAL A 213 4.82 1.47 10.23
C VAL A 213 3.95 0.83 11.30
N LEU A 214 4.19 1.13 12.57
CA LEU A 214 3.39 0.56 13.66
C LEU A 214 1.93 0.99 13.60
N VAL A 215 1.69 2.28 13.37
CA VAL A 215 0.32 2.81 13.28
C VAL A 215 -0.39 2.21 12.07
N TYR A 216 0.24 2.20 10.89
CA TYR A 216 -0.33 1.56 9.71
C TYR A 216 -0.66 0.10 9.97
N SER A 217 0.31 -0.70 10.42
CA SER A 217 0.11 -2.14 10.62
C SER A 217 -0.99 -2.46 11.61
N LEU A 218 -1.05 -1.75 12.74
CA LEU A 218 -2.10 -1.97 13.75
C LEU A 218 -3.49 -1.62 13.22
N VAL A 219 -3.60 -0.52 12.49
CA VAL A 219 -4.87 -0.08 11.93
C VAL A 219 -5.30 -1.00 10.79
N SER A 220 -4.40 -1.37 9.89
CA SER A 220 -4.66 -2.31 8.79
C SER A 220 -5.12 -3.67 9.33
N ILE A 221 -4.42 -4.25 10.32
CA ILE A 221 -4.84 -5.49 11.00
C ILE A 221 -6.27 -5.37 11.54
N PHE A 222 -6.61 -4.23 12.16
CA PHE A 222 -7.95 -3.99 12.68
C PHE A 222 -8.99 -3.94 11.57
N MET A 223 -8.70 -3.29 10.44
CA MET A 223 -9.62 -3.21 9.30
C MET A 223 -9.79 -4.58 8.61
N TYR A 224 -8.70 -5.36 8.45
CA TYR A 224 -8.77 -6.75 7.99
C TYR A 224 -9.65 -7.62 8.90
N MET A 225 -9.51 -7.45 10.22
CA MET A 225 -10.33 -8.18 11.19
C MET A 225 -11.83 -7.86 11.04
N ILE A 226 -12.18 -6.60 10.74
CA ILE A 226 -13.57 -6.21 10.45
C ILE A 226 -14.07 -6.94 9.20
N GLY A 227 -13.35 -6.90 8.09
CA GLY A 227 -13.75 -7.55 6.85
C GLY A 227 -13.88 -9.07 7.01
N MET A 228 -12.85 -9.71 7.57
CA MET A 228 -12.86 -11.14 7.89
C MET A 228 -14.02 -11.52 8.80
N GLY A 229 -14.25 -10.71 9.86
CA GLY A 229 -15.36 -10.93 10.78
C GLY A 229 -16.71 -10.77 10.11
N ALA A 230 -16.89 -9.81 9.20
CA ALA A 230 -18.11 -9.65 8.43
C ALA A 230 -18.40 -10.90 7.59
N ALA A 231 -17.41 -11.40 6.86
CA ALA A 231 -17.55 -12.61 6.06
C ALA A 231 -17.85 -13.86 6.92
N ILE A 232 -17.12 -14.06 8.02
CA ILE A 232 -17.26 -15.24 8.88
C ILE A 232 -18.56 -15.21 9.70
N PHE A 233 -18.89 -14.09 10.35
CA PHE A 233 -19.97 -14.04 11.33
C PHE A 233 -21.30 -13.56 10.77
N THR A 234 -21.30 -12.90 9.60
CA THR A 234 -22.53 -12.39 9.00
C THR A 234 -22.76 -12.88 7.56
N GLY A 235 -21.80 -13.62 6.98
CA GLY A 235 -21.85 -14.09 5.58
C GLY A 235 -21.77 -12.97 4.56
N GLU A 236 -21.28 -11.79 4.93
CA GLU A 236 -21.26 -10.63 4.07
C GLU A 236 -19.86 -10.37 3.52
N TYR A 237 -19.74 -10.34 2.19
CA TYR A 237 -18.50 -10.11 1.46
C TYR A 237 -18.52 -8.79 0.68
N ASP A 238 -19.70 -8.23 0.46
CA ASP A 238 -19.89 -6.98 -0.26
C ASP A 238 -19.62 -5.78 0.65
N ILE A 239 -18.70 -4.91 0.24
CA ILE A 239 -18.27 -3.75 1.04
C ILE A 239 -19.45 -2.79 1.31
N ALA A 240 -20.35 -2.60 0.32
CA ALA A 240 -21.48 -1.72 0.49
C ALA A 240 -22.45 -2.28 1.55
N GLN A 241 -22.72 -3.59 1.53
CA GLN A 241 -23.58 -4.26 2.49
C GLN A 241 -22.94 -4.29 3.89
N ILE A 242 -21.63 -4.51 3.97
CA ILE A 242 -20.89 -4.41 5.25
C ILE A 242 -21.07 -3.00 5.84
N MET A 243 -20.90 -1.97 5.04
CA MET A 243 -21.02 -0.59 5.48
C MET A 243 -22.46 -0.22 5.87
N LEU A 244 -23.47 -0.76 5.18
CA LEU A 244 -24.88 -0.55 5.54
C LEU A 244 -25.24 -1.12 6.92
N LYS A 245 -24.55 -2.15 7.40
CA LYS A 245 -24.76 -2.72 8.75
C LYS A 245 -24.45 -1.73 9.88
N THR A 246 -23.75 -0.63 9.60
CA THR A 246 -23.53 0.43 10.60
C THR A 246 -24.83 1.11 11.05
N GLY A 247 -25.84 1.11 10.20
CA GLY A 247 -27.09 1.83 10.44
C GLY A 247 -27.01 3.36 10.30
N PHE A 248 -25.85 3.91 9.91
CA PHE A 248 -25.67 5.37 9.80
C PHE A 248 -26.19 5.97 8.49
N GLY A 249 -26.61 5.17 7.51
CA GLY A 249 -27.19 5.65 6.25
C GLY A 249 -26.34 6.73 5.56
N VAL A 250 -26.93 7.91 5.30
CA VAL A 250 -26.24 9.02 4.59
C VAL A 250 -25.02 9.54 5.37
N VAL A 251 -25.03 9.53 6.69
CA VAL A 251 -23.87 9.96 7.49
C VAL A 251 -22.70 9.00 7.28
N GLY A 252 -22.96 7.69 7.29
CA GLY A 252 -21.98 6.68 6.95
C GLY A 252 -21.39 6.89 5.55
N LEU A 253 -22.26 7.17 4.58
CA LEU A 253 -21.85 7.50 3.21
C LEU A 253 -20.87 8.69 3.14
N LEU A 254 -21.17 9.79 3.81
CA LEU A 254 -20.27 10.95 3.82
C LEU A 254 -18.91 10.60 4.42
N ILE A 255 -18.90 9.83 5.51
CA ILE A 255 -17.66 9.36 6.15
C ILE A 255 -16.84 8.50 5.16
N ILE A 256 -17.49 7.58 4.46
CA ILE A 256 -16.86 6.71 3.46
C ILE A 256 -16.24 7.55 2.33
N VAL A 257 -17.02 8.45 1.74
CA VAL A 257 -16.55 9.28 0.62
C VAL A 257 -15.34 10.12 1.05
N PHE A 258 -15.40 10.80 2.18
CA PHE A 258 -14.28 11.61 2.67
C PHE A 258 -13.05 10.77 3.02
N SER A 259 -13.24 9.60 3.59
CA SER A 259 -12.14 8.69 3.88
C SER A 259 -11.46 8.19 2.59
N THR A 260 -12.25 7.72 1.62
CA THR A 260 -11.75 7.31 0.32
C THR A 260 -10.94 8.43 -0.34
N VAL A 261 -11.46 9.67 -0.34
CA VAL A 261 -10.76 10.84 -0.89
C VAL A 261 -9.43 11.07 -0.19
N THR A 262 -9.37 10.97 1.15
CA THR A 262 -8.13 11.22 1.91
C THR A 262 -7.07 10.16 1.68
N THR A 263 -7.45 8.89 1.59
CA THR A 263 -6.52 7.78 1.34
C THR A 263 -6.03 7.80 -0.11
N THR A 264 -6.94 7.91 -1.07
CA THR A 264 -6.61 7.93 -2.51
C THR A 264 -5.77 9.16 -2.88
N PHE A 265 -5.94 10.28 -2.16
CA PHE A 265 -5.06 11.43 -2.32
C PHE A 265 -3.58 11.08 -2.08
N LEU A 266 -3.26 10.16 -1.16
CA LEU A 266 -1.87 9.73 -0.92
C LEU A 266 -1.29 9.03 -2.14
N ASP A 267 -2.08 8.18 -2.81
CA ASP A 267 -1.66 7.51 -4.04
C ASP A 267 -1.42 8.51 -5.18
N ALA A 268 -2.37 9.41 -5.41
CA ALA A 268 -2.24 10.45 -6.41
C ALA A 268 -1.06 11.39 -6.16
N TYR A 269 -0.82 11.78 -4.89
CA TYR A 269 0.33 12.58 -4.49
C TYR A 269 1.65 11.86 -4.78
N SER A 270 1.80 10.61 -4.34
CA SER A 270 3.02 9.82 -4.60
C SER A 270 3.23 9.51 -6.08
N ALA A 271 2.15 9.38 -6.86
CA ALA A 271 2.26 9.30 -8.32
C ALA A 271 2.84 10.59 -8.92
N GLY A 272 2.44 11.75 -8.40
CA GLY A 272 3.03 13.05 -8.74
C GLY A 272 4.53 13.09 -8.44
N VAL A 273 4.92 12.74 -7.21
CA VAL A 273 6.33 12.70 -6.76
C VAL A 273 7.15 11.74 -7.64
N SER A 274 6.65 10.53 -7.89
CA SER A 274 7.34 9.53 -8.72
C SER A 274 7.48 9.99 -10.18
N SER A 275 6.50 10.72 -10.71
CA SER A 275 6.55 11.29 -12.07
C SER A 275 7.66 12.31 -12.25
N VAL A 276 7.99 13.09 -11.23
CA VAL A 276 9.13 14.04 -11.25
C VAL A 276 10.45 13.28 -11.40
N SER A 277 10.56 12.08 -10.82
CA SER A 277 11.74 11.22 -10.98
C SER A 277 11.90 10.67 -12.41
N ILE A 278 10.81 10.58 -13.19
CA ILE A 278 10.85 10.22 -14.61
C ILE A 278 11.39 11.39 -15.45
N SER A 279 10.90 12.60 -15.16
CA SER A 279 11.36 13.81 -15.85
C SER A 279 11.13 15.06 -14.99
N SER A 280 12.18 15.83 -14.77
CA SER A 280 12.14 17.12 -14.05
C SER A 280 11.23 18.19 -14.71
N LYS A 281 10.80 17.97 -15.96
CA LYS A 281 9.83 18.83 -16.66
C LYS A 281 8.39 18.59 -16.18
N ILE A 282 8.12 17.44 -15.57
CA ILE A 282 6.80 17.10 -15.05
C ILE A 282 6.59 17.85 -13.72
N LYS A 283 5.44 18.50 -13.60
CA LYS A 283 5.05 19.16 -12.36
C LYS A 283 4.22 18.18 -11.52
N GLU A 284 4.68 17.87 -10.32
CA GLU A 284 4.07 16.92 -9.37
C GLU A 284 2.54 17.05 -9.30
N LYS A 285 2.06 18.29 -9.06
CA LYS A 285 0.62 18.57 -8.95
C LYS A 285 -0.19 18.17 -10.18
N TRP A 286 0.33 18.47 -11.37
CA TRP A 286 -0.39 18.14 -12.60
C TRP A 286 -0.36 16.64 -12.92
N ALA A 287 0.76 15.97 -12.61
CA ALA A 287 0.82 14.52 -12.72
C ALA A 287 -0.19 13.83 -11.79
N ALA A 288 -0.30 14.28 -10.54
CA ALA A 288 -1.29 13.80 -9.59
C ALA A 288 -2.74 13.97 -10.10
N ILE A 289 -3.06 15.12 -10.72
CA ILE A 289 -4.37 15.37 -11.32
C ILE A 289 -4.61 14.41 -12.50
N VAL A 290 -3.64 14.24 -13.39
CA VAL A 290 -3.75 13.33 -14.54
C VAL A 290 -3.99 11.90 -14.08
N VAL A 291 -3.25 11.43 -13.09
CA VAL A 291 -3.43 10.10 -12.46
C VAL A 291 -4.84 9.96 -11.88
N THR A 292 -5.33 10.98 -11.17
CA THR A 292 -6.69 10.97 -10.62
C THR A 292 -7.76 10.88 -11.74
N VAL A 293 -7.59 11.64 -12.83
CA VAL A 293 -8.52 11.60 -13.97
C VAL A 293 -8.52 10.22 -14.63
N ILE A 294 -7.33 9.66 -14.89
CA ILE A 294 -7.19 8.31 -15.48
C ILE A 294 -7.80 7.26 -14.55
N GLY A 295 -7.51 7.33 -13.25
CA GLY A 295 -8.07 6.43 -12.24
C GLY A 295 -9.60 6.52 -12.16
N THR A 296 -10.16 7.72 -12.23
CA THR A 296 -11.62 7.94 -12.27
C THR A 296 -12.26 7.32 -13.50
N VAL A 297 -11.66 7.52 -14.66
CA VAL A 297 -12.16 6.90 -15.92
C VAL A 297 -12.07 5.39 -15.84
N ALA A 298 -10.95 4.84 -15.35
CA ALA A 298 -10.77 3.41 -15.18
C ALA A 298 -11.80 2.80 -14.20
N ALA A 299 -12.09 3.48 -13.09
CA ALA A 299 -13.12 3.08 -12.14
C ALA A 299 -14.54 3.04 -12.72
N ILE A 300 -14.81 3.87 -13.73
CA ILE A 300 -16.11 3.88 -14.41
C ILE A 300 -16.22 2.76 -15.46
N VAL A 301 -15.11 2.48 -16.15
CA VAL A 301 -15.11 1.59 -17.34
C VAL A 301 -14.88 0.13 -16.96
N TYR A 302 -14.12 -0.14 -15.89
CA TYR A 302 -13.73 -1.49 -15.48
C TYR A 302 -14.17 -1.80 -14.06
N PRO A 303 -14.76 -2.98 -13.82
CA PRO A 303 -14.98 -3.47 -12.45
C PRO A 303 -13.62 -3.80 -11.81
N MET A 304 -13.35 -3.20 -10.65
CA MET A 304 -12.07 -3.36 -9.93
C MET A 304 -12.16 -4.37 -8.79
N ASP A 305 -13.01 -5.40 -8.94
CA ASP A 305 -13.33 -6.35 -7.85
C ASP A 305 -12.19 -7.34 -7.54
N ASN A 306 -11.28 -7.58 -8.49
CA ASN A 306 -10.21 -8.55 -8.32
C ASN A 306 -8.86 -7.88 -8.13
N ILE A 307 -8.57 -7.48 -6.88
CA ILE A 307 -7.30 -6.85 -6.54
C ILE A 307 -6.15 -7.86 -6.34
N THR A 308 -6.43 -9.15 -6.17
CA THR A 308 -5.42 -10.18 -5.85
C THR A 308 -4.32 -10.26 -6.91
N ASN A 309 -4.69 -10.34 -8.19
CA ASN A 309 -3.71 -10.37 -9.28
C ASN A 309 -2.89 -9.09 -9.36
N PHE A 310 -3.49 -7.97 -9.05
CA PHE A 310 -2.82 -6.67 -8.99
C PHE A 310 -1.80 -6.63 -7.84
N LEU A 311 -2.17 -7.13 -6.66
CA LEU A 311 -1.26 -7.25 -5.51
C LEU A 311 -0.05 -8.15 -5.82
N TYR A 312 -0.26 -9.30 -6.48
CA TYR A 312 0.83 -10.18 -6.89
C TYR A 312 1.73 -9.56 -7.95
N LEU A 313 1.17 -8.75 -8.87
CA LEU A 313 1.99 -8.00 -9.82
C LEU A 313 2.88 -6.98 -9.09
N ILE A 314 2.32 -6.22 -8.16
CA ILE A 314 3.06 -5.27 -7.31
C ILE A 314 4.17 -6.00 -6.55
N GLY A 315 3.85 -7.12 -5.90
CA GLY A 315 4.81 -7.94 -5.16
C GLY A 315 5.98 -8.37 -6.04
N SER A 316 5.70 -8.91 -7.24
CA SER A 316 6.75 -9.38 -8.16
C SER A 316 7.71 -8.28 -8.63
N VAL A 317 7.25 -7.04 -8.71
CA VAL A 317 8.07 -5.89 -9.14
C VAL A 317 8.84 -5.27 -7.96
N PHE A 318 8.14 -4.96 -6.88
CA PHE A 318 8.69 -4.10 -5.83
C PHE A 318 9.37 -4.88 -4.70
N ALA A 319 9.01 -6.13 -4.43
CA ALA A 319 9.72 -6.92 -3.43
C ALA A 319 11.22 -7.11 -3.80
N PRO A 320 11.59 -7.61 -4.98
CA PRO A 320 13.00 -7.73 -5.35
C PRO A 320 13.69 -6.37 -5.52
N MET A 321 12.98 -5.31 -5.94
CA MET A 321 13.54 -3.95 -5.99
C MET A 321 13.98 -3.48 -4.61
N ILE A 322 13.11 -3.58 -3.62
CA ILE A 322 13.42 -3.18 -2.24
C ILE A 322 14.46 -4.11 -1.62
N ALA A 323 14.46 -5.41 -1.95
CA ALA A 323 15.48 -6.35 -1.50
C ALA A 323 16.88 -5.92 -1.94
N VAL A 324 17.04 -5.47 -3.18
CA VAL A 324 18.32 -4.91 -3.68
C VAL A 324 18.68 -3.64 -2.92
N GLN A 325 17.74 -2.72 -2.69
CA GLN A 325 18.01 -1.49 -1.92
C GLN A 325 18.42 -1.80 -0.47
N ILE A 326 17.77 -2.77 0.19
CA ILE A 326 18.13 -3.22 1.53
C ILE A 326 19.53 -3.80 1.55
N ALA A 327 19.88 -4.64 0.58
CA ALA A 327 21.21 -5.23 0.45
C ALA A 327 22.28 -4.15 0.27
N ASP A 328 22.09 -3.23 -0.66
CA ASP A 328 23.03 -2.15 -0.96
C ASP A 328 23.23 -1.21 0.23
N TYR A 329 22.14 -0.77 0.85
CA TYR A 329 22.18 0.26 1.88
C TYR A 329 22.63 -0.26 3.25
N PHE A 330 22.01 -1.36 3.73
CA PHE A 330 22.25 -1.83 5.09
C PHE A 330 23.40 -2.85 5.21
N ILE A 331 23.60 -3.68 4.18
CA ILE A 331 24.55 -4.80 4.23
C ILE A 331 25.86 -4.43 3.54
N LEU A 332 25.79 -4.00 2.30
CA LEU A 332 26.96 -3.68 1.49
C LEU A 332 27.49 -2.27 1.73
N LYS A 333 26.64 -1.37 2.27
CA LYS A 333 26.97 0.04 2.52
C LYS A 333 27.60 0.70 1.30
N LYS A 334 27.03 0.45 0.12
CA LYS A 334 27.51 1.00 -1.12
C LYS A 334 27.40 2.52 -1.13
N ALA A 335 28.37 3.15 -1.81
CA ALA A 335 28.23 4.54 -2.19
C ALA A 335 27.03 4.73 -3.14
N ASP A 336 26.46 5.94 -3.10
CA ASP A 336 25.37 6.33 -3.97
C ASP A 336 25.74 6.14 -5.44
N ALA A 337 24.89 5.48 -6.20
CA ALA A 337 25.11 5.18 -7.60
C ALA A 337 24.37 6.14 -8.55
N GLU A 338 23.83 7.26 -8.04
CA GLU A 338 23.08 8.24 -8.83
C GLU A 338 23.85 8.78 -10.03
N GLU A 339 25.17 8.95 -9.93
CA GLU A 339 26.01 9.43 -11.02
C GLU A 339 26.13 8.44 -12.19
N SER A 340 25.79 7.16 -11.97
CA SER A 340 25.83 6.17 -13.03
C SER A 340 24.50 6.09 -13.77
N ALA A 341 24.56 5.93 -15.12
CA ALA A 341 23.32 5.77 -15.89
C ALA A 341 22.58 4.48 -15.53
N PHE A 342 23.30 3.36 -15.37
CA PHE A 342 22.76 2.05 -15.09
C PHE A 342 23.63 1.27 -14.11
N GLN A 343 23.03 0.63 -13.13
CA GLN A 343 23.64 -0.41 -12.31
C GLN A 343 23.19 -1.78 -12.82
N TRP A 344 23.85 -2.26 -13.89
CA TRP A 344 23.46 -3.49 -14.60
C TRP A 344 23.39 -4.71 -13.68
N ARG A 345 24.33 -4.84 -12.73
CA ARG A 345 24.30 -5.96 -11.77
C ARG A 345 23.03 -5.98 -10.95
N ASN A 346 22.65 -4.83 -10.42
CA ASN A 346 21.43 -4.69 -9.62
C ASN A 346 20.17 -4.92 -10.45
N LEU A 347 20.15 -4.46 -11.71
CA LEU A 347 19.05 -4.72 -12.63
C LEU A 347 18.92 -6.22 -12.95
N VAL A 348 20.03 -6.92 -13.14
CA VAL A 348 20.03 -8.38 -13.36
C VAL A 348 19.57 -9.11 -12.10
N VAL A 349 20.07 -8.73 -10.91
CA VAL A 349 19.63 -9.30 -9.63
C VAL A 349 18.13 -9.09 -9.43
N TRP A 350 17.63 -7.88 -9.70
CA TRP A 350 16.21 -7.59 -9.65
C TRP A 350 15.41 -8.48 -10.63
N LEU A 351 15.88 -8.65 -11.87
CA LEU A 351 15.20 -9.49 -12.85
C LEU A 351 15.16 -10.96 -12.39
N VAL A 352 16.24 -11.46 -11.80
CA VAL A 352 16.27 -12.80 -11.19
C VAL A 352 15.24 -12.91 -10.06
N GLY A 353 15.15 -11.90 -9.17
CA GLY A 353 14.14 -11.83 -8.13
C GLY A 353 12.72 -11.79 -8.71
N PHE A 354 12.47 -10.94 -9.70
CA PHE A 354 11.17 -10.89 -10.38
C PHE A 354 10.74 -12.27 -10.92
N VAL A 355 11.64 -12.98 -11.61
CA VAL A 355 11.36 -14.33 -12.12
C VAL A 355 11.16 -15.31 -10.97
N LEU A 356 11.99 -15.24 -9.92
CA LEU A 356 11.86 -16.08 -8.72
C LEU A 356 10.50 -15.89 -8.05
N TYR A 357 10.05 -14.64 -7.86
CA TYR A 357 8.73 -14.37 -7.30
C TYR A 357 7.61 -15.02 -8.12
N ARG A 358 7.68 -14.89 -9.47
CA ARG A 358 6.70 -15.51 -10.37
C ARG A 358 6.71 -17.05 -10.29
N VAL A 359 7.88 -17.66 -10.07
CA VAL A 359 7.99 -19.11 -9.84
C VAL A 359 7.42 -19.49 -8.48
N LEU A 360 7.73 -18.72 -7.42
CA LEU A 360 7.22 -18.95 -6.08
C LEU A 360 5.70 -18.86 -5.98
N MET A 361 5.04 -18.11 -6.85
CA MET A 361 3.56 -18.09 -6.93
C MET A 361 2.95 -19.46 -7.24
N HIS A 362 3.73 -20.41 -7.73
CA HIS A 362 3.29 -21.80 -7.99
C HIS A 362 3.72 -22.77 -6.87
N VAL A 363 4.34 -22.25 -5.81
CA VAL A 363 4.84 -23.06 -4.68
C VAL A 363 4.14 -22.59 -3.41
N ASP A 364 3.41 -23.48 -2.77
CA ASP A 364 2.76 -23.17 -1.49
C ASP A 364 3.82 -23.14 -0.37
N THR A 365 4.20 -21.93 0.05
CA THR A 365 5.13 -21.71 1.16
C THR A 365 4.37 -21.17 2.37
N PRO A 366 4.68 -21.61 3.60
CA PRO A 366 3.91 -21.18 4.78
C PRO A 366 4.06 -19.71 5.15
N VAL A 367 4.99 -18.99 4.51
CA VAL A 367 5.29 -17.57 4.77
C VAL A 367 5.02 -16.66 3.56
N GLY A 368 4.26 -17.17 2.59
CA GLY A 368 3.98 -16.45 1.35
C GLY A 368 5.16 -16.44 0.38
N ASN A 369 5.05 -15.68 -0.69
CA ASN A 369 6.04 -15.61 -1.77
C ASN A 369 7.08 -14.51 -1.54
N THR A 370 6.63 -13.39 -0.99
CA THR A 370 7.43 -12.17 -0.81
C THR A 370 8.64 -12.38 0.08
N LEU A 371 8.47 -13.01 1.26
CA LEU A 371 9.59 -13.18 2.19
C LEU A 371 10.71 -14.07 1.62
N PRO A 372 10.43 -15.28 1.06
CA PRO A 372 11.46 -16.09 0.42
C PRO A 372 12.13 -15.38 -0.75
N ASP A 373 11.36 -14.69 -1.59
CA ASP A 373 11.90 -13.92 -2.71
C ASP A 373 12.88 -12.85 -2.24
N MET A 374 12.50 -12.03 -1.28
CA MET A 374 13.36 -10.96 -0.77
C MET A 374 14.63 -11.49 -0.11
N VAL A 375 14.53 -12.56 0.69
CA VAL A 375 15.70 -13.17 1.34
C VAL A 375 16.68 -13.70 0.29
N ILE A 376 16.18 -14.43 -0.71
CA ILE A 376 17.03 -14.97 -1.78
C ILE A 376 17.62 -13.84 -2.63
N THR A 377 16.83 -12.83 -2.97
CA THR A 377 17.30 -11.67 -3.76
C THR A 377 18.39 -10.90 -3.02
N VAL A 378 18.25 -10.68 -1.70
CA VAL A 378 19.30 -10.07 -0.86
C VAL A 378 20.58 -10.92 -0.88
N ILE A 379 20.46 -12.23 -0.70
CA ILE A 379 21.62 -13.16 -0.74
C ILE A 379 22.31 -13.10 -2.10
N VAL A 380 21.56 -13.19 -3.19
CA VAL A 380 22.10 -13.12 -4.55
C VAL A 380 22.80 -11.77 -4.79
N CYS A 381 22.18 -10.65 -4.37
CA CYS A 381 22.77 -9.32 -4.47
C CYS A 381 24.13 -9.26 -3.78
N VAL A 382 24.22 -9.73 -2.53
CA VAL A 382 25.46 -9.72 -1.74
C VAL A 382 26.53 -10.61 -2.37
N ILE A 383 26.16 -11.80 -2.87
CA ILE A 383 27.10 -12.72 -3.53
C ILE A 383 27.66 -12.10 -4.80
N VAL A 384 26.79 -11.59 -5.69
CA VAL A 384 27.17 -10.97 -6.96
C VAL A 384 28.15 -9.81 -6.74
N GLU A 385 27.88 -8.95 -5.76
CA GLU A 385 28.74 -7.82 -5.46
C GLU A 385 30.09 -8.22 -4.86
N LYS A 386 30.13 -9.21 -3.98
CA LYS A 386 31.40 -9.74 -3.44
C LYS A 386 32.26 -10.39 -4.52
N ILE A 387 31.65 -11.16 -5.44
CA ILE A 387 32.37 -11.74 -6.58
C ILE A 387 32.94 -10.63 -7.48
N ALA A 388 32.11 -9.63 -7.78
CA ALA A 388 32.54 -8.51 -8.63
C ALA A 388 33.69 -7.69 -8.01
N ALA A 389 33.70 -7.51 -6.69
CA ALA A 389 34.80 -6.87 -5.97
C ALA A 389 36.09 -7.70 -6.06
N ALA A 390 36.02 -9.01 -5.80
CA ALA A 390 37.17 -9.92 -5.86
C ALA A 390 37.77 -10.05 -7.28
N VAL A 391 36.94 -9.87 -8.33
CA VAL A 391 37.46 -9.86 -9.73
C VAL A 391 38.17 -8.56 -10.06
N LYS A 392 37.77 -7.42 -9.46
CA LYS A 392 38.44 -6.12 -9.70
C LYS A 392 39.76 -5.99 -8.96
N GLU A 393 40.01 -6.76 -7.90
CA GLU A 393 41.24 -6.76 -7.13
C GLU A 393 42.35 -7.65 -7.74
N LYS A 394 42.00 -8.45 -8.73
CA LYS A 394 42.94 -9.25 -9.56
C LYS A 394 43.30 -8.53 -10.85
#